data_13a6a9d148d7dc9845dd15d660ca31e2
#
_entry.id   13a6a9d148d7dc9845dd15d660ca31e2
#
_cell.length_a   1.000
_cell.length_b   1.000
_cell.length_c   1.000
_cell.angle_alpha   90.00
_cell.angle_beta   90.00
_cell.angle_gamma   90.00
#
_symmetry.space_group_name_H-M   'P 1'
#
loop_
_entity.id
_entity.type
_entity.pdbx_description
1 polymer ?
#
loop_
_entity_poly.entity_id
_entity_poly.type
_entity_poly.pdbx_seq_one_letter_code
_entity_poly.pdbx_strand_id
1 'polypeptide(L)'
;MLQRDYIKRLIREFAEALRRMLDQKEVVKRREAIRLLYEQYLGPYNLYHFATIDELMSAILSFPEDERLERLAMLAELYYAEADTEASVNDREVLLQKAFNLFEYLERESGVYSMERRGKMAELMKQLAK
;
A
#
# COMPACT_ATOMS: atom_id res chain seq x y z
N MET A 1 -14.96 20.26 4.23
CA MET A 1 -16.05 19.35 4.63
C MET A 1 -16.38 18.35 3.56
N LEU A 2 -16.72 18.79 2.37
CA LEU A 2 -16.97 17.87 1.24
C LEU A 2 -15.76 17.00 0.93
N GLN A 3 -14.56 17.57 1.02
CA GLN A 3 -13.32 16.88 0.72
C GLN A 3 -13.02 15.77 1.74
N ARG A 4 -13.31 16.03 3.03
CA ARG A 4 -13.11 15.04 4.08
C ARG A 4 -14.07 13.85 3.90
N ASP A 5 -15.30 14.10 3.49
CA ASP A 5 -16.27 13.05 3.21
C ASP A 5 -15.85 12.24 1.99
N TYR A 6 -15.29 12.90 0.98
CA TYR A 6 -14.74 12.26 -0.21
C TYR A 6 -13.60 11.32 0.17
N ILE A 7 -12.67 11.78 1.02
CA ILE A 7 -11.53 10.97 1.46
C ILE A 7 -11.99 9.75 2.23
N LYS A 8 -12.94 9.91 3.15
CA LYS A 8 -13.49 8.79 3.92
C LYS A 8 -14.13 7.75 3.01
N ARG A 9 -14.85 8.20 2.00
CA ARG A 9 -15.48 7.30 1.03
C ARG A 9 -14.41 6.55 0.22
N LEU A 10 -13.38 7.27 -0.21
CA LEU A 10 -12.26 6.71 -0.95
C LEU A 10 -11.56 5.60 -0.17
N ILE A 11 -11.28 5.85 1.11
CA ILE A 11 -10.65 4.89 2.00
C ILE A 11 -11.52 3.64 2.12
N ARG A 12 -12.81 3.82 2.29
CA ARG A 12 -13.77 2.74 2.45
C ARG A 12 -13.86 1.89 1.19
N GLU A 13 -13.93 2.54 0.02
CA GLU A 13 -13.96 1.86 -1.27
C GLU A 13 -12.69 1.05 -1.50
N PHE A 14 -11.54 1.62 -1.18
CA PHE A 14 -10.27 0.92 -1.30
C PHE A 14 -10.22 -0.31 -0.39
N ALA A 15 -10.59 -0.16 0.87
CA ALA A 15 -10.57 -1.25 1.84
C ALA A 15 -11.45 -2.41 1.37
N GLU A 16 -12.62 -2.11 0.81
CA GLU A 16 -13.52 -3.11 0.31
C GLU A 16 -12.99 -3.82 -0.94
N ALA A 17 -12.40 -3.05 -1.85
CA ALA A 17 -11.78 -3.61 -3.06
C ALA A 17 -10.58 -4.49 -2.69
N LEU A 18 -9.78 -4.08 -1.72
CA LEU A 18 -8.64 -4.85 -1.22
C LEU A 18 -9.12 -6.17 -0.61
N ARG A 19 -10.18 -6.14 0.19
CA ARG A 19 -10.75 -7.34 0.80
C ARG A 19 -11.21 -8.32 -0.27
N ARG A 20 -11.90 -7.83 -1.30
CA ARG A 20 -12.36 -8.67 -2.41
C ARG A 20 -11.18 -9.31 -3.16
N MET A 21 -10.11 -8.55 -3.34
CA MET A 21 -8.90 -9.05 -3.98
C MET A 21 -8.27 -10.17 -3.15
N LEU A 22 -8.22 -10.00 -1.84
CA LEU A 22 -7.64 -11.01 -0.93
C LEU A 22 -8.45 -12.30 -0.91
N ASP A 23 -9.74 -12.25 -1.25
CA ASP A 23 -10.60 -13.42 -1.33
C ASP A 23 -10.37 -14.24 -2.61
N GLN A 24 -9.65 -13.70 -3.59
CA GLN A 24 -9.31 -14.44 -4.81
C GLN A 24 -8.30 -15.53 -4.49
N LYS A 25 -8.64 -16.78 -4.86
CA LYS A 25 -7.80 -17.93 -4.56
C LYS A 25 -6.69 -18.13 -5.59
N GLU A 26 -6.94 -17.74 -6.84
CA GLU A 26 -5.96 -17.89 -7.91
C GLU A 26 -4.94 -16.73 -7.87
N VAL A 27 -3.66 -17.09 -7.83
CA VAL A 27 -2.57 -16.10 -7.75
C VAL A 27 -2.59 -15.15 -8.95
N VAL A 28 -2.80 -15.67 -10.16
CA VAL A 28 -2.83 -14.86 -11.37
C VAL A 28 -3.93 -13.80 -11.29
N LYS A 29 -5.11 -14.20 -10.86
CA LYS A 29 -6.25 -13.27 -10.72
C LYS A 29 -5.99 -12.25 -9.63
N ARG A 30 -5.35 -12.66 -8.54
CA ARG A 30 -4.99 -11.76 -7.47
C ARG A 30 -4.00 -10.70 -7.96
N ARG A 31 -2.98 -11.11 -8.72
CA ARG A 31 -2.01 -10.19 -9.28
C ARG A 31 -2.66 -9.16 -10.21
N GLU A 32 -3.59 -9.60 -11.06
CA GLU A 32 -4.33 -8.71 -11.94
C GLU A 32 -5.16 -7.70 -11.15
N ALA A 33 -5.85 -8.17 -10.12
CA ALA A 33 -6.66 -7.30 -9.26
C ALA A 33 -5.78 -6.26 -8.54
N ILE A 34 -4.61 -6.67 -8.06
CA ILE A 34 -3.67 -5.77 -7.41
C ILE A 34 -3.22 -4.66 -8.37
N ARG A 35 -2.88 -5.01 -9.61
CA ARG A 35 -2.47 -4.02 -10.62
C ARG A 35 -3.58 -3.00 -10.88
N LEU A 36 -4.83 -3.46 -10.97
CA LEU A 36 -5.96 -2.58 -11.15
C LEU A 36 -6.13 -1.62 -9.98
N LEU A 37 -5.87 -2.10 -8.76
CA LEU A 37 -5.96 -1.25 -7.57
C LEU A 37 -4.88 -0.16 -7.58
N TYR A 38 -3.65 -0.48 -8.00
CA TYR A 38 -2.61 0.53 -8.18
C TYR A 38 -3.10 1.63 -9.14
N GLU A 39 -3.60 1.22 -10.31
CA GLU A 39 -4.01 2.17 -11.34
C GLU A 39 -5.21 3.00 -10.92
N GLN A 40 -6.15 2.39 -10.23
CA GLN A 40 -7.37 3.07 -9.80
C GLN A 40 -7.11 4.10 -8.68
N TYR A 41 -6.24 3.77 -7.73
CA TYR A 41 -6.07 4.59 -6.53
C TYR A 41 -4.79 5.40 -6.50
N LEU A 42 -3.81 5.08 -7.32
CA LEU A 42 -2.50 5.73 -7.30
C LEU A 42 -2.10 6.26 -8.67
N GLY A 43 -1.94 5.38 -9.62
CA GLY A 43 -1.48 5.73 -10.97
C GLY A 43 -0.82 4.53 -11.62
N PRO A 44 0.03 4.76 -12.65
CA PRO A 44 0.61 3.64 -13.40
C PRO A 44 1.32 2.64 -12.51
N TYR A 45 0.97 1.37 -12.68
CA TYR A 45 1.51 0.29 -11.87
C TYR A 45 3.05 0.28 -11.89
N ASN A 46 3.63 0.39 -13.10
CA ASN A 46 5.09 0.32 -13.22
C ASN A 46 5.80 1.45 -12.47
N LEU A 47 5.20 2.63 -12.46
CA LEU A 47 5.77 3.76 -11.71
C LEU A 47 5.87 3.42 -10.22
N TYR A 48 4.76 3.01 -9.62
CA TYR A 48 4.70 2.79 -8.17
C TYR A 48 5.39 1.50 -7.74
N HIS A 49 5.31 0.46 -8.56
CA HIS A 49 5.93 -0.82 -8.23
C HIS A 49 7.46 -0.71 -8.18
N PHE A 50 8.06 0.01 -9.12
CA PHE A 50 9.51 0.12 -9.24
C PHE A 50 10.11 1.37 -8.60
N ALA A 51 9.27 2.27 -8.06
CA ALA A 51 9.74 3.55 -7.55
C ALA A 51 10.74 3.40 -6.40
N THR A 52 11.78 4.22 -6.43
CA THR A 52 12.61 4.45 -5.25
C THR A 52 11.81 5.33 -4.29
N ILE A 53 12.30 5.46 -3.05
CA ILE A 53 11.60 6.29 -2.07
C ILE A 53 11.51 7.76 -2.55
N ASP A 54 12.56 8.26 -3.19
CA ASP A 54 12.58 9.64 -3.71
C ASP A 54 11.59 9.82 -4.85
N GLU A 55 11.54 8.86 -5.77
CA GLU A 55 10.58 8.88 -6.88
C GLU A 55 9.15 8.81 -6.36
N LEU A 56 8.93 7.99 -5.35
CA LEU A 56 7.63 7.83 -4.72
C LEU A 56 7.17 9.13 -4.06
N MET A 57 8.04 9.76 -3.28
CA MET A 57 7.72 11.01 -2.61
C MET A 57 7.42 12.11 -3.62
N SER A 58 8.12 12.12 -4.76
CA SER A 58 7.85 13.05 -5.84
C SER A 58 6.49 12.78 -6.49
N ALA A 59 6.18 11.51 -6.77
CA ALA A 59 4.92 11.13 -7.40
C ALA A 59 3.72 11.45 -6.52
N ILE A 60 3.85 11.27 -5.21
CA ILE A 60 2.74 11.49 -4.29
C ILE A 60 2.34 12.97 -4.20
N LEU A 61 3.24 13.88 -4.57
CA LEU A 61 2.96 15.32 -4.59
C LEU A 61 1.91 15.69 -5.65
N SER A 62 1.64 14.82 -6.62
CA SER A 62 0.60 15.04 -7.60
C SER A 62 -0.80 14.98 -7.00
N PHE A 63 -0.95 14.37 -5.83
CA PHE A 63 -2.24 14.32 -5.14
C PHE A 63 -2.41 15.54 -4.24
N PRO A 64 -3.68 15.94 -3.98
CA PRO A 64 -3.95 17.01 -3.02
C PRO A 64 -3.31 16.71 -1.67
N GLU A 65 -2.86 17.74 -0.98
CA GLU A 65 -2.12 17.61 0.28
C GLU A 65 -2.86 16.76 1.32
N ASP A 66 -4.16 16.94 1.44
CA ASP A 66 -4.96 16.22 2.43
C ASP A 66 -5.24 14.75 2.08
N GLU A 67 -4.85 14.32 0.87
CA GLU A 67 -4.98 12.92 0.45
C GLU A 67 -3.66 12.15 0.49
N ARG A 68 -2.54 12.85 0.61
CA ARG A 68 -1.21 12.22 0.43
C ARG A 68 -0.92 11.09 1.39
N LEU A 69 -1.18 11.27 2.68
CA LEU A 69 -0.94 10.21 3.66
C LEU A 69 -1.85 9.02 3.41
N GLU A 70 -3.10 9.25 3.03
CA GLU A 70 -4.03 8.18 2.72
C GLU A 70 -3.61 7.40 1.47
N ARG A 71 -3.12 8.11 0.45
CA ARG A 71 -2.59 7.46 -0.75
C ARG A 71 -1.37 6.61 -0.44
N LEU A 72 -0.47 7.11 0.42
CA LEU A 72 0.68 6.33 0.87
C LEU A 72 0.26 5.11 1.68
N ALA A 73 -0.78 5.23 2.49
CA ALA A 73 -1.32 4.11 3.25
C ALA A 73 -1.86 3.01 2.32
N MET A 74 -2.56 3.42 1.26
CA MET A 74 -3.05 2.49 0.25
C MET A 74 -1.90 1.78 -0.45
N LEU A 75 -0.84 2.52 -0.79
CA LEU A 75 0.33 1.95 -1.44
C LEU A 75 1.04 0.93 -0.54
N ALA A 76 1.18 1.24 0.75
CA ALA A 76 1.79 0.31 1.70
C ALA A 76 1.01 -1.00 1.76
N GLU A 77 -0.31 -0.92 1.79
CA GLU A 77 -1.19 -2.10 1.76
C GLU A 77 -1.02 -2.90 0.47
N LEU A 78 -0.87 -2.21 -0.66
CA LEU A 78 -0.69 -2.86 -1.95
C LEU A 78 0.67 -3.56 -2.04
N TYR A 79 1.74 -2.94 -1.56
CA TYR A 79 3.05 -3.60 -1.50
C TYR A 79 2.98 -4.85 -0.64
N TYR A 80 2.33 -4.76 0.51
CA TYR A 80 2.17 -5.87 1.43
C TYR A 80 1.42 -7.03 0.78
N ALA A 81 0.30 -6.73 0.14
CA ALA A 81 -0.53 -7.74 -0.54
C ALA A 81 0.18 -8.33 -1.76
N GLU A 82 0.87 -7.49 -2.52
CA GLU A 82 1.58 -7.93 -3.72
C GLU A 82 2.72 -8.88 -3.37
N ALA A 83 3.42 -8.64 -2.27
CA ALA A 83 4.51 -9.49 -1.83
C ALA A 83 4.07 -10.95 -1.70
N ASP A 84 2.85 -11.16 -1.24
CA ASP A 84 2.29 -12.49 -1.04
C ASP A 84 2.08 -13.24 -2.36
N THR A 85 2.07 -12.53 -3.49
CA THR A 85 1.90 -13.14 -4.82
C THR A 85 3.22 -13.40 -5.53
N GLU A 86 4.34 -12.96 -4.97
CA GLU A 86 5.65 -13.09 -5.61
C GLU A 86 6.26 -14.46 -5.34
N ALA A 87 6.71 -15.13 -6.40
CA ALA A 87 7.36 -16.43 -6.30
C ALA A 87 8.83 -16.29 -5.86
N SER A 88 9.49 -15.21 -6.29
CA SER A 88 10.88 -14.95 -5.94
C SER A 88 10.99 -14.41 -4.53
N VAL A 89 11.84 -15.04 -3.70
CA VAL A 89 12.10 -14.59 -2.33
C VAL A 89 12.65 -13.16 -2.32
N ASN A 90 13.57 -12.86 -3.25
CA ASN A 90 14.15 -11.52 -3.33
C ASN A 90 13.12 -10.45 -3.68
N ASP A 91 12.26 -10.74 -4.65
CA ASP A 91 11.22 -9.78 -5.06
C ASP A 91 10.22 -9.56 -3.93
N ARG A 92 9.89 -10.63 -3.21
CA ARG A 92 9.00 -10.55 -2.04
C ARG A 92 9.60 -9.66 -0.96
N GLU A 93 10.88 -9.87 -0.65
CA GLU A 93 11.56 -9.08 0.38
C GLU A 93 11.63 -7.59 0.02
N VAL A 94 11.86 -7.27 -1.25
CA VAL A 94 11.87 -5.88 -1.70
C VAL A 94 10.52 -5.22 -1.42
N LEU A 95 9.43 -5.89 -1.76
CA LEU A 95 8.08 -5.35 -1.53
C LEU A 95 7.76 -5.24 -0.04
N LEU A 96 8.15 -6.24 0.75
CA LEU A 96 7.92 -6.21 2.19
C LEU A 96 8.71 -5.06 2.85
N GLN A 97 9.94 -4.83 2.40
CA GLN A 97 10.75 -3.72 2.91
C GLN A 97 10.12 -2.38 2.56
N LYS A 98 9.63 -2.24 1.33
CA LYS A 98 8.93 -1.03 0.91
C LYS A 98 7.67 -0.79 1.74
N ALA A 99 6.90 -1.85 1.98
CA ALA A 99 5.70 -1.75 2.81
C ALA A 99 6.06 -1.30 4.23
N PHE A 100 7.07 -1.92 4.82
CA PHE A 100 7.52 -1.57 6.17
C PHE A 100 7.96 -0.11 6.25
N ASN A 101 8.74 0.35 5.30
CA ASN A 101 9.23 1.73 5.27
C ASN A 101 8.07 2.73 5.21
N LEU A 102 7.04 2.43 4.44
CA LEU A 102 5.87 3.29 4.35
C LEU A 102 5.03 3.25 5.63
N PHE A 103 4.85 2.07 6.23
CA PHE A 103 4.13 1.97 7.50
C PHE A 103 4.85 2.76 8.60
N GLU A 104 6.18 2.68 8.64
CA GLU A 104 6.99 3.43 9.59
C GLU A 104 6.83 4.94 9.39
N TYR A 105 6.88 5.37 8.13
CA TYR A 105 6.66 6.78 7.78
C TYR A 105 5.27 7.24 8.25
N LEU A 106 4.24 6.43 8.00
CA LEU A 106 2.87 6.75 8.41
C LEU A 106 2.73 6.83 9.93
N GLU A 107 3.43 5.97 10.67
CA GLU A 107 3.43 6.03 12.13
C GLU A 107 3.96 7.37 12.64
N ARG A 108 5.01 7.89 12.00
CA ARG A 108 5.62 9.17 12.40
C ARG A 108 4.77 10.36 11.96
N GLU A 109 4.25 10.33 10.73
CA GLU A 109 3.68 11.53 10.11
C GLU A 109 2.17 11.67 10.29
N SER A 110 1.44 10.58 10.44
CA SER A 110 -0.02 10.66 10.52
C SER A 110 -0.52 11.16 11.87
N GLY A 111 0.25 10.97 12.92
CA GLY A 111 -0.18 11.33 14.28
C GLY A 111 -1.33 10.47 14.79
N VAL A 112 -1.69 9.43 14.05
CA VAL A 112 -2.81 8.55 14.41
C VAL A 112 -2.28 7.16 14.74
N TYR A 113 -2.65 6.67 15.93
CA TYR A 113 -2.30 5.31 16.34
C TYR A 113 -3.19 4.31 15.60
N SER A 114 -2.59 3.28 15.06
CA SER A 114 -3.31 2.20 14.39
C SER A 114 -2.77 0.84 14.86
N MET A 115 -3.61 0.10 15.59
CA MET A 115 -3.25 -1.24 16.04
C MET A 115 -3.06 -2.18 14.85
N GLU A 116 -3.87 -2.03 13.82
CA GLU A 116 -3.78 -2.85 12.62
C GLU A 116 -2.43 -2.64 11.92
N ARG A 117 -2.04 -1.38 11.74
CA ARG A 117 -0.75 -1.06 11.11
C ARG A 117 0.41 -1.56 11.94
N ARG A 118 0.36 -1.40 13.25
CA ARG A 118 1.41 -1.88 14.15
C ARG A 118 1.53 -3.40 14.14
N GLY A 119 0.41 -4.09 14.04
CA GLY A 119 0.40 -5.54 13.91
C GLY A 119 1.09 -6.00 12.65
N LYS A 120 0.82 -5.32 11.53
CA LYS A 120 1.49 -5.62 10.26
C LYS A 120 2.98 -5.32 10.32
N MET A 121 3.37 -4.21 10.95
CA MET A 121 4.79 -3.87 11.13
C MET A 121 5.53 -4.92 11.94
N ALA A 122 4.91 -5.42 13.01
CA ALA A 122 5.51 -6.47 13.84
C ALA A 122 5.71 -7.75 13.03
N GLU A 123 4.73 -8.12 12.23
CA GLU A 123 4.83 -9.29 11.37
C GLU A 123 5.92 -9.12 10.31
N LEU A 124 6.00 -7.93 9.72
CA LEU A 124 7.04 -7.62 8.73
C LEU A 124 8.43 -7.68 9.34
N MET A 125 8.59 -7.19 10.54
CA MET A 125 9.88 -7.25 11.24
C MET A 125 10.34 -8.69 11.42
N LYS A 126 9.43 -9.59 11.75
CA LYS A 126 9.75 -11.03 11.88
C LYS A 126 10.19 -11.62 10.54
N GLN A 127 9.47 -11.30 9.47
CA GLN A 127 9.79 -11.82 8.15
C GLN A 127 11.11 -11.28 7.61
N LEU A 128 11.39 -9.99 7.82
CA LEU A 128 12.60 -9.35 7.33
C LEU A 128 13.84 -9.68 8.15
N ALA A 129 13.67 -10.08 9.41
CA ALA A 129 14.77 -10.43 10.30
C ALA A 129 15.38 -11.81 9.98
N LYS A 130 14.72 -12.59 9.16
CA LYS A 130 15.25 -13.88 8.73
C LYS A 130 16.27 -13.70 7.62
#